data_b46a03c1d53a3b4617e3e4dd784221fb
#
_entry.id   b46a03c1d53a3b4617e3e4dd784221fb
#
_cell.length_a   1.000
_cell.length_b   1.000
_cell.length_c   1.000
_cell.angle_alpha   90.00
_cell.angle_beta   90.00
_cell.angle_gamma   90.00
#
_symmetry.space_group_name_H-M   'P 1'
#
loop_
_entity.id
_entity.type
_entity.pdbx_description
1 polymer ?
#
loop_
_entity_poly.entity_id
_entity_poly.type
_entity_poly.pdbx_seq_one_letter_code
_entity_poly.pdbx_strand_id
1 'polypeptide(L)'
;MALFTKDSIERVREAVDMAELVGAKTDLRRVGSRWTGLCPFHDERTPSFSVDPERGLYHCFGCGVGGDAIRFVQETEALDFPEAVETLAERYGVRLEREEDDPAAEQRRRRRERLHALLERAARFYAAYLWDSTEAKRAREHLAGRGLSEAIAREFRVGYAPSAWDRMIVGAQQSGFTAEELVAAGLAQRGRGGALYDRFRGRIMFPLADARGRVLGFGARAMAEGRGPKYLNTSENELYHKGRQLFGIDLARREAAKSGRIVVVEGYTDVLALHQAGIRESVAIMGTALTQEQLAELARSAPLVVLALDADRSGQEAMLRAARAAEDRGVELRVAELPEGKDPADFVTHGGVGAFQQQVERAMGIVEFQVRRVLADADLDTPAGRDRALEEARKLIAVVPERTASRDALVREVADRLDLPVDYVTAAPAPARVTRAAPDAVGRPVLRAGSSPGEVAVAAERAFLAMCLASGELGRDYLGRLSNEHLSSAATRDAREHLVSRFDDPLAELPADDPAVAALITGVTMAAQEQAEATEPVLRMSFLQLEQRRIEREIRRAANESDLSRVGQLAGARQEIRREMDTVMGQTA
;
A
#
# COMPACT_ATOMS: atom_id res chain seq x y z
N MET A 1 -1.90 5.69 -21.77
CA MET A 1 -2.25 6.64 -22.86
C MET A 1 -1.12 6.58 -23.86
N ALA A 2 -1.42 6.43 -25.16
CA ALA A 2 -0.39 6.27 -26.17
C ALA A 2 0.42 7.57 -26.29
N LEU A 3 1.71 7.50 -25.94
CA LEU A 3 2.67 8.60 -26.08
C LEU A 3 3.17 8.75 -27.53
N PHE A 4 2.94 7.72 -28.36
CA PHE A 4 3.40 7.63 -29.74
C PHE A 4 2.24 7.40 -30.69
N THR A 5 2.37 7.89 -31.93
CA THR A 5 1.38 7.65 -32.97
C THR A 5 1.27 6.13 -33.22
N LYS A 6 0.06 5.68 -33.57
CA LYS A 6 -0.16 4.26 -33.92
C LYS A 6 0.79 3.82 -35.03
N ASP A 7 1.05 4.70 -36.00
CA ASP A 7 1.96 4.48 -37.11
C ASP A 7 3.41 4.29 -36.65
N SER A 8 3.86 5.06 -35.65
CA SER A 8 5.19 4.89 -35.06
C SER A 8 5.33 3.56 -34.32
N ILE A 9 4.31 3.14 -33.59
CA ILE A 9 4.29 1.86 -32.88
C ILE A 9 4.34 0.71 -33.88
N GLU A 10 3.58 0.82 -34.98
CA GLU A 10 3.57 -0.20 -36.03
C GLU A 10 4.92 -0.29 -36.74
N ARG A 11 5.54 0.85 -37.09
CA ARG A 11 6.91 0.87 -37.63
C ARG A 11 7.94 0.19 -36.71
N VAL A 12 7.80 0.36 -35.40
CA VAL A 12 8.65 -0.35 -34.44
C VAL A 12 8.43 -1.86 -34.51
N ARG A 13 7.16 -2.30 -34.55
CA ARG A 13 6.83 -3.72 -34.67
C ARG A 13 7.37 -4.35 -35.95
N GLU A 14 7.24 -3.65 -37.06
CA GLU A 14 7.72 -4.09 -38.37
C GLU A 14 9.26 -4.13 -38.48
N ALA A 15 9.95 -3.22 -37.80
CA ALA A 15 11.41 -3.15 -37.81
C ALA A 15 12.10 -4.24 -36.97
N VAL A 16 11.38 -4.86 -36.03
CA VAL A 16 11.96 -5.84 -35.11
C VAL A 16 12.08 -7.21 -35.75
N ASP A 17 13.30 -7.76 -35.81
CA ASP A 17 13.50 -9.18 -36.05
C ASP A 17 13.25 -9.96 -34.75
N MET A 18 12.09 -10.63 -34.69
CA MET A 18 11.69 -11.41 -33.51
C MET A 18 12.64 -12.58 -33.22
N ALA A 19 13.25 -13.20 -34.22
CA ALA A 19 14.17 -14.30 -33.99
C ALA A 19 15.50 -13.80 -33.40
N GLU A 20 15.99 -12.64 -33.84
CA GLU A 20 17.15 -11.96 -33.28
C GLU A 20 16.88 -11.49 -31.85
N LEU A 21 15.75 -10.80 -31.64
CA LEU A 21 15.35 -10.26 -30.33
C LEU A 21 15.26 -11.34 -29.27
N VAL A 22 14.58 -12.43 -29.58
CA VAL A 22 14.39 -13.57 -28.66
C VAL A 22 15.68 -14.39 -28.53
N GLY A 23 16.44 -14.56 -29.62
CA GLY A 23 17.71 -15.26 -29.65
C GLY A 23 18.80 -14.66 -28.75
N ALA A 24 18.67 -13.37 -28.41
CA ALA A 24 19.52 -12.72 -27.41
C ALA A 24 19.26 -13.19 -25.96
N LYS A 25 18.12 -13.88 -25.70
CA LYS A 25 17.71 -14.34 -24.35
C LYS A 25 17.69 -15.86 -24.22
N THR A 26 17.51 -16.62 -25.34
CA THR A 26 17.45 -18.08 -25.35
C THR A 26 17.91 -18.64 -26.69
N ASP A 27 18.46 -19.86 -26.67
CA ASP A 27 18.89 -20.54 -27.89
C ASP A 27 17.67 -21.00 -28.70
N LEU A 28 17.58 -20.50 -29.93
CA LEU A 28 16.51 -20.84 -30.85
C LEU A 28 16.97 -21.78 -31.97
N ARG A 29 16.13 -22.75 -32.32
CA ARG A 29 16.32 -23.65 -33.47
C ARG A 29 15.17 -23.48 -34.45
N ARG A 30 15.49 -23.38 -35.73
CA ARG A 30 14.49 -23.26 -36.78
C ARG A 30 13.77 -24.58 -37.01
N VAL A 31 12.43 -24.51 -36.99
CA VAL A 31 11.55 -25.68 -37.26
C VAL A 31 10.49 -25.22 -38.27
N GLY A 32 10.74 -25.48 -39.54
CA GLY A 32 9.91 -24.99 -40.65
C GLY A 32 9.98 -23.48 -40.81
N SER A 33 8.84 -22.79 -40.74
CA SER A 33 8.72 -21.32 -40.78
C SER A 33 8.91 -20.68 -39.40
N ARG A 34 8.95 -21.45 -38.33
CA ARG A 34 9.05 -20.95 -36.95
C ARG A 34 10.37 -21.25 -36.30
N TRP A 35 10.63 -20.59 -35.19
CA TRP A 35 11.77 -20.87 -34.32
C TRP A 35 11.27 -21.40 -32.99
N THR A 36 11.97 -22.38 -32.41
CA THR A 36 11.59 -23.01 -31.15
C THR A 36 12.81 -23.10 -30.23
N GLY A 37 12.60 -22.85 -28.95
CA GLY A 37 13.64 -22.90 -27.92
C GLY A 37 13.06 -23.12 -26.52
N LEU A 38 13.93 -23.04 -25.52
CA LEU A 38 13.49 -23.01 -24.12
C LEU A 38 12.87 -21.65 -23.80
N CYS A 39 11.86 -21.64 -22.93
CA CYS A 39 11.16 -20.42 -22.56
C CYS A 39 12.04 -19.52 -21.67
N PRO A 40 12.19 -18.22 -21.96
CA PRO A 40 12.91 -17.29 -21.10
C PRO A 40 12.12 -16.84 -19.87
N PHE A 41 10.84 -17.24 -19.73
CA PHE A 41 9.94 -16.80 -18.68
C PHE A 41 9.66 -17.86 -17.60
N HIS A 42 10.00 -19.13 -17.84
CA HIS A 42 9.89 -20.20 -16.86
C HIS A 42 10.93 -21.30 -17.12
N ASP A 43 11.29 -22.02 -16.08
CA ASP A 43 12.25 -23.12 -16.18
C ASP A 43 11.60 -24.35 -16.82
N GLU A 44 12.20 -24.84 -17.92
CA GLU A 44 11.77 -26.05 -18.60
C GLU A 44 12.96 -26.82 -19.18
N ARG A 45 12.77 -28.11 -19.39
CA ARG A 45 13.81 -29.00 -20.02
C ARG A 45 13.50 -29.34 -21.46
N THR A 46 12.29 -29.16 -21.89
CA THR A 46 11.80 -29.46 -23.25
C THR A 46 11.36 -28.15 -23.91
N PRO A 47 11.86 -27.85 -25.12
CA PRO A 47 11.49 -26.62 -25.80
C PRO A 47 9.99 -26.48 -26.03
N SER A 48 9.35 -25.49 -25.42
CA SER A 48 7.93 -25.19 -25.60
C SER A 48 7.68 -23.77 -26.10
N PHE A 49 8.74 -22.98 -26.24
CA PHE A 49 8.67 -21.60 -26.71
C PHE A 49 8.79 -21.51 -28.22
N SER A 50 7.83 -20.89 -28.87
CA SER A 50 7.74 -20.77 -30.34
C SER A 50 7.72 -19.30 -30.75
N VAL A 51 8.52 -18.96 -31.75
CA VAL A 51 8.58 -17.63 -32.38
C VAL A 51 8.16 -17.73 -33.84
N ASP A 52 7.25 -16.87 -34.26
CA ASP A 52 6.78 -16.71 -35.63
C ASP A 52 7.31 -15.37 -36.18
N PRO A 53 8.44 -15.34 -36.88
CA PRO A 53 9.03 -14.08 -37.36
C PRO A 53 8.19 -13.36 -38.39
N GLU A 54 7.42 -14.11 -39.21
CA GLU A 54 6.57 -13.50 -40.27
C GLU A 54 5.42 -12.69 -39.67
N ARG A 55 4.91 -13.14 -38.50
CA ARG A 55 3.83 -12.45 -37.79
C ARG A 55 4.33 -11.53 -36.67
N GLY A 56 5.64 -11.56 -36.36
CA GLY A 56 6.20 -10.78 -35.26
C GLY A 56 5.70 -11.21 -33.87
N LEU A 57 5.37 -12.52 -33.70
CA LEU A 57 4.74 -13.02 -32.49
C LEU A 57 5.56 -14.16 -31.84
N TYR A 58 5.41 -14.30 -30.53
CA TYR A 58 5.88 -15.46 -29.78
C TYR A 58 4.76 -16.06 -28.94
N HIS A 59 4.89 -17.34 -28.61
CA HIS A 59 4.01 -18.04 -27.69
C HIS A 59 4.74 -19.20 -27.02
N CYS A 60 4.57 -19.33 -25.71
CA CYS A 60 5.03 -20.49 -24.95
C CYS A 60 3.86 -21.47 -24.72
N PHE A 61 3.99 -22.71 -25.17
CA PHE A 61 3.00 -23.76 -24.95
C PHE A 61 3.09 -24.38 -23.54
N GLY A 62 4.15 -24.09 -22.78
CA GLY A 62 4.34 -24.54 -21.40
C GLY A 62 3.64 -23.63 -20.39
N CYS A 63 3.95 -22.34 -20.37
CA CYS A 63 3.39 -21.37 -19.42
C CYS A 63 2.28 -20.47 -19.99
N GLY A 64 1.97 -20.56 -21.29
CA GLY A 64 0.90 -19.80 -21.93
C GLY A 64 1.22 -18.32 -22.23
N VAL A 65 2.41 -17.83 -21.87
CA VAL A 65 2.84 -16.45 -22.16
C VAL A 65 3.03 -16.29 -23.67
N GLY A 66 2.53 -15.16 -24.22
CA GLY A 66 2.67 -14.84 -25.63
C GLY A 66 2.39 -13.37 -25.92
N GLY A 67 2.86 -12.90 -27.08
CA GLY A 67 2.70 -11.51 -27.49
C GLY A 67 3.56 -11.12 -28.70
N ASP A 68 3.71 -9.79 -28.88
CA ASP A 68 4.58 -9.18 -29.88
C ASP A 68 5.96 -8.79 -29.29
N ALA A 69 6.79 -8.16 -30.10
CA ALA A 69 8.11 -7.66 -29.69
C ALA A 69 8.06 -6.72 -28.49
N ILE A 70 7.04 -5.84 -28.45
CA ILE A 70 6.89 -4.87 -27.36
C ILE A 70 6.60 -5.62 -26.06
N ARG A 71 5.66 -6.57 -26.10
CA ARG A 71 5.33 -7.41 -24.96
C ARG A 71 6.52 -8.23 -24.47
N PHE A 72 7.30 -8.76 -25.41
CA PHE A 72 8.51 -9.53 -25.08
C PHE A 72 9.51 -8.69 -24.27
N VAL A 73 9.77 -7.44 -24.70
CA VAL A 73 10.70 -6.54 -24.01
C VAL A 73 10.13 -6.07 -22.67
N GLN A 74 8.82 -5.80 -22.61
CA GLN A 74 8.15 -5.48 -21.34
C GLN A 74 8.39 -6.57 -20.28
N GLU A 75 8.20 -7.83 -20.65
CA GLU A 75 8.30 -8.96 -19.72
C GLU A 75 9.78 -9.31 -19.39
N THR A 76 10.68 -9.26 -20.37
CA THR A 76 12.10 -9.65 -20.16
C THR A 76 12.95 -8.57 -19.52
N GLU A 77 12.60 -7.28 -19.72
CA GLU A 77 13.37 -6.14 -19.22
C GLU A 77 12.58 -5.36 -18.16
N ALA A 78 11.37 -5.84 -17.84
CA ALA A 78 10.43 -5.28 -16.86
C ALA A 78 10.17 -3.79 -17.11
N LEU A 79 9.90 -3.42 -18.37
CA LEU A 79 9.62 -2.07 -18.82
C LEU A 79 8.10 -1.83 -18.94
N ASP A 80 7.66 -0.57 -18.83
CA ASP A 80 6.31 -0.22 -19.23
C ASP A 80 6.18 -0.14 -20.75
N PHE A 81 4.94 -0.01 -21.25
CA PHE A 81 4.70 0.02 -22.71
C PHE A 81 5.47 1.13 -23.44
N PRO A 82 5.45 2.42 -23.01
CA PRO A 82 6.24 3.47 -23.62
C PRO A 82 7.75 3.19 -23.62
N GLU A 83 8.25 2.65 -22.51
CA GLU A 83 9.66 2.31 -22.33
C GLU A 83 10.12 1.21 -23.29
N ALA A 84 9.30 0.18 -23.43
CA ALA A 84 9.58 -0.91 -24.36
C ALA A 84 9.58 -0.44 -25.80
N VAL A 85 8.65 0.46 -26.19
CA VAL A 85 8.62 1.07 -27.52
C VAL A 85 9.87 1.92 -27.77
N GLU A 86 10.29 2.77 -26.81
CA GLU A 86 11.50 3.58 -26.91
C GLU A 86 12.77 2.70 -27.02
N THR A 87 12.87 1.65 -26.22
CA THR A 87 14.00 0.71 -26.24
C THR A 87 14.12 0.00 -27.60
N LEU A 88 13.00 -0.49 -28.14
CA LEU A 88 12.98 -1.13 -29.44
C LEU A 88 13.27 -0.13 -30.57
N ALA A 89 12.71 1.07 -30.51
CA ALA A 89 12.96 2.11 -31.50
C ALA A 89 14.45 2.50 -31.55
N GLU A 90 15.10 2.64 -30.40
CA GLU A 90 16.54 2.91 -30.32
C GLU A 90 17.37 1.73 -30.86
N ARG A 91 17.03 0.49 -30.47
CA ARG A 91 17.73 -0.73 -30.89
C ARG A 91 17.68 -0.98 -32.40
N TYR A 92 16.52 -0.70 -33.02
CA TYR A 92 16.28 -0.95 -34.46
C TYR A 92 16.29 0.34 -35.30
N GLY A 93 16.69 1.48 -34.74
CA GLY A 93 16.85 2.74 -35.47
C GLY A 93 15.56 3.36 -36.01
N VAL A 94 14.43 3.10 -35.35
CA VAL A 94 13.14 3.65 -35.74
C VAL A 94 12.93 5.02 -35.13
N ARG A 95 12.61 6.02 -35.96
CA ARG A 95 12.22 7.35 -35.47
C ARG A 95 10.79 7.32 -34.96
N LEU A 96 10.62 7.57 -33.66
CA LEU A 96 9.30 7.70 -33.05
C LEU A 96 8.69 9.07 -33.32
N GLU A 97 7.47 9.06 -33.82
CA GLU A 97 6.61 10.24 -33.89
C GLU A 97 5.59 10.15 -32.76
N ARG A 98 5.44 11.22 -32.03
CA ARG A 98 4.45 11.30 -30.94
C ARG A 98 3.13 11.78 -31.54
N GLU A 99 2.00 11.33 -31.02
CA GLU A 99 0.70 11.92 -31.36
C GLU A 99 0.82 13.44 -31.21
N GLU A 100 0.44 14.21 -32.23
CA GLU A 100 0.58 15.66 -32.27
C GLU A 100 0.04 16.23 -30.96
N ASP A 101 0.93 16.84 -30.23
CA ASP A 101 0.78 17.17 -28.85
C ASP A 101 -0.33 18.20 -28.66
N ASP A 102 -1.33 17.86 -27.86
CA ASP A 102 -2.00 18.87 -27.06
C ASP A 102 -0.89 19.76 -26.44
N PRO A 103 -0.79 21.05 -26.80
CA PRO A 103 0.26 21.95 -26.28
C PRO A 103 0.37 21.91 -24.77
N ALA A 104 -0.71 21.56 -24.05
CA ALA A 104 -0.75 21.35 -22.63
C ALA A 104 -0.02 20.06 -22.21
N ALA A 105 -0.01 19.00 -23.02
CA ALA A 105 0.73 17.78 -22.74
C ALA A 105 2.24 18.01 -22.84
N GLU A 106 2.69 18.72 -23.88
CA GLU A 106 4.09 19.11 -24.06
C GLU A 106 4.56 20.03 -22.91
N GLN A 107 3.73 20.98 -22.49
CA GLN A 107 4.05 21.86 -21.36
C GLN A 107 4.16 21.06 -20.05
N ARG A 108 3.25 20.09 -19.82
CA ARG A 108 3.33 19.19 -18.65
C ARG A 108 4.62 18.36 -18.69
N ARG A 109 5.01 17.84 -19.85
CA ARG A 109 6.24 17.06 -20.02
C ARG A 109 7.48 17.90 -19.69
N ARG A 110 7.61 19.07 -20.30
CA ARG A 110 8.73 20.00 -20.04
C ARG A 110 8.81 20.40 -18.58
N ARG A 111 7.65 20.64 -17.95
CA ARG A 111 7.59 20.94 -16.52
C ARG A 111 8.12 19.78 -15.70
N ARG A 112 7.70 18.53 -15.98
CA ARG A 112 8.20 17.35 -15.26
C ARG A 112 9.69 17.15 -15.44
N GLU A 113 10.22 17.31 -16.65
CA GLU A 113 11.66 17.25 -16.94
C GLU A 113 12.44 18.28 -16.11
N ARG A 114 11.93 19.51 -16.01
CA ARG A 114 12.55 20.56 -15.19
C ARG A 114 12.52 20.22 -13.70
N LEU A 115 11.41 19.66 -13.21
CA LEU A 115 11.33 19.23 -11.80
C LEU A 115 12.29 18.07 -11.49
N HIS A 116 12.44 17.11 -12.40
CA HIS A 116 13.46 16.05 -12.28
C HIS A 116 14.88 16.64 -12.25
N ALA A 117 15.21 17.58 -13.14
CA ALA A 117 16.49 18.25 -13.15
C ALA A 117 16.79 19.01 -11.85
N LEU A 118 15.78 19.66 -11.27
CA LEU A 118 15.87 20.34 -9.97
C LEU A 118 16.13 19.36 -8.83
N LEU A 119 15.37 18.24 -8.76
CA LEU A 119 15.54 17.22 -7.72
C LEU A 119 16.89 16.52 -7.83
N GLU A 120 17.35 16.23 -9.04
CA GLU A 120 18.68 15.67 -9.28
C GLU A 120 19.81 16.62 -8.82
N ARG A 121 19.65 17.91 -9.10
CA ARG A 121 20.56 18.93 -8.60
C ARG A 121 20.55 19.00 -7.07
N ALA A 122 19.37 18.95 -6.45
CA ALA A 122 19.24 18.95 -4.99
C ALA A 122 19.92 17.72 -4.37
N ALA A 123 19.77 16.54 -4.97
CA ALA A 123 20.42 15.32 -4.51
C ALA A 123 21.95 15.45 -4.54
N ARG A 124 22.50 15.94 -5.65
CA ARG A 124 23.95 16.19 -5.75
C ARG A 124 24.43 17.23 -4.73
N PHE A 125 23.68 18.31 -4.55
CA PHE A 125 24.01 19.34 -3.57
C PHE A 125 24.04 18.77 -2.15
N TYR A 126 23.01 18.05 -1.72
CA TYR A 126 22.96 17.47 -0.37
C TYR A 126 24.04 16.40 -0.17
N ALA A 127 24.30 15.56 -1.19
CA ALA A 127 25.37 14.57 -1.14
C ALA A 127 26.74 15.21 -0.98
N ALA A 128 27.09 16.22 -1.79
CA ALA A 128 28.34 16.97 -1.66
C ALA A 128 28.43 17.64 -0.28
N TYR A 129 27.34 18.27 0.18
CA TYR A 129 27.34 18.99 1.46
C TYR A 129 27.55 18.07 2.66
N LEU A 130 27.11 16.80 2.60
CA LEU A 130 27.38 15.81 3.65
C LEU A 130 28.89 15.60 3.85
N TRP A 131 29.67 15.55 2.78
CA TRP A 131 31.09 15.22 2.85
C TRP A 131 31.99 16.44 2.98
N ASP A 132 31.66 17.55 2.34
CA ASP A 132 32.51 18.70 2.21
C ASP A 132 32.32 19.73 3.36
N SER A 133 31.12 19.71 4.01
CA SER A 133 30.80 20.67 5.05
C SER A 133 31.20 20.22 6.45
N THR A 134 31.76 21.15 7.22
CA THR A 134 32.03 20.95 8.66
C THR A 134 30.75 20.85 9.48
N GLU A 135 29.65 21.51 9.04
CA GLU A 135 28.32 21.43 9.68
C GLU A 135 27.79 20.01 9.70
N ALA A 136 28.07 19.23 8.65
CA ALA A 136 27.59 17.84 8.50
C ALA A 136 28.39 16.82 9.33
N LYS A 137 29.40 17.23 10.12
CA LYS A 137 30.25 16.33 10.92
C LYS A 137 29.42 15.39 11.79
N ARG A 138 28.42 15.91 12.52
CA ARG A 138 27.53 15.09 13.37
C ARG A 138 26.70 14.09 12.57
N ALA A 139 26.32 14.43 11.34
CA ALA A 139 25.58 13.51 10.46
C ALA A 139 26.47 12.34 10.02
N ARG A 140 27.74 12.62 9.65
CA ARG A 140 28.71 11.56 9.34
C ARG A 140 28.99 10.65 10.55
N GLU A 141 29.21 11.24 11.72
CA GLU A 141 29.39 10.49 12.98
C GLU A 141 28.17 9.63 13.32
N HIS A 142 26.97 10.15 13.06
CA HIS A 142 25.74 9.40 13.27
C HIS A 142 25.63 8.18 12.33
N LEU A 143 25.95 8.34 11.04
CA LEU A 143 25.95 7.24 10.07
C LEU A 143 27.02 6.21 10.45
N ALA A 144 28.23 6.65 10.78
CA ALA A 144 29.31 5.77 11.24
C ALA A 144 28.95 5.03 12.54
N GLY A 145 28.32 5.71 13.50
CA GLY A 145 27.83 5.10 14.76
C GLY A 145 26.73 4.06 14.56
N ARG A 146 26.04 4.09 13.41
CA ARG A 146 25.12 3.05 12.96
C ARG A 146 25.80 1.94 12.14
N GLY A 147 27.13 1.93 12.06
CA GLY A 147 27.89 0.95 11.28
C GLY A 147 27.86 1.16 9.77
N LEU A 148 27.33 2.30 9.29
CA LEU A 148 27.21 2.59 7.86
C LEU A 148 28.51 3.23 7.35
N SER A 149 29.13 2.63 6.36
CA SER A 149 30.36 3.12 5.73
C SER A 149 30.09 4.32 4.81
N GLU A 150 31.14 5.10 4.55
CA GLU A 150 31.10 6.15 3.54
C GLU A 150 30.75 5.61 2.16
N ALA A 151 31.25 4.42 1.81
CA ALA A 151 31.00 3.79 0.51
C ALA A 151 29.50 3.55 0.27
N ILE A 152 28.79 2.96 1.24
CA ILE A 152 27.35 2.70 1.12
C ILE A 152 26.54 4.01 1.12
N ALA A 153 26.94 4.98 1.95
CA ALA A 153 26.28 6.28 1.99
C ALA A 153 26.42 7.04 0.65
N ARG A 154 27.58 6.90 -0.02
CA ARG A 154 27.79 7.48 -1.36
C ARG A 154 27.02 6.74 -2.44
N GLU A 155 26.96 5.40 -2.39
CA GLU A 155 26.19 4.59 -3.32
C GLU A 155 24.70 4.98 -3.31
N PHE A 156 24.12 5.15 -2.12
CA PHE A 156 22.74 5.62 -1.95
C PHE A 156 22.59 7.15 -2.05
N ARG A 157 23.66 7.87 -2.39
CA ARG A 157 23.66 9.34 -2.55
C ARG A 157 23.11 10.05 -1.29
N VAL A 158 23.34 9.46 -0.11
CA VAL A 158 22.94 10.05 1.17
C VAL A 158 23.57 11.44 1.30
N GLY A 159 22.79 12.41 1.74
CA GLY A 159 23.19 13.80 1.82
C GLY A 159 22.88 14.44 3.17
N TYR A 160 23.18 15.73 3.27
CA TYR A 160 22.81 16.56 4.41
C TYR A 160 22.23 17.89 3.96
N ALA A 161 21.06 18.22 4.47
CA ALA A 161 20.43 19.52 4.27
C ALA A 161 20.97 20.51 5.31
N PRO A 162 21.56 21.65 4.89
CA PRO A 162 22.05 22.69 5.79
C PRO A 162 20.98 23.18 6.78
N SER A 163 21.37 23.73 7.92
CA SER A 163 20.46 24.34 8.90
C SER A 163 19.91 25.69 8.46
N ALA A 164 20.53 26.34 7.48
CA ALA A 164 20.12 27.62 6.91
C ALA A 164 18.69 27.53 6.32
N TRP A 165 18.02 28.69 6.28
CA TRP A 165 16.61 28.76 5.89
C TRP A 165 16.35 28.75 4.38
N ASP A 166 17.34 29.10 3.57
CA ASP A 166 17.19 29.39 2.14
C ASP A 166 18.36 28.92 1.27
N ARG A 167 19.23 28.07 1.81
CA ARG A 167 20.47 27.66 1.12
C ARG A 167 20.17 26.91 -0.20
N MET A 168 19.19 26.01 -0.18
CA MET A 168 18.75 25.28 -1.38
C MET A 168 18.05 26.23 -2.36
N ILE A 169 17.17 27.10 -1.86
CA ILE A 169 16.45 28.08 -2.67
C ILE A 169 17.41 28.98 -3.43
N VAL A 170 18.36 29.61 -2.74
CA VAL A 170 19.34 30.53 -3.35
C VAL A 170 20.14 29.82 -4.44
N GLY A 171 20.67 28.62 -4.14
CA GLY A 171 21.45 27.85 -5.13
C GLY A 171 20.64 27.40 -6.34
N ALA A 172 19.37 27.06 -6.17
CA ALA A 172 18.48 26.68 -7.26
C ALA A 172 18.09 27.89 -8.12
N GLN A 173 17.73 29.02 -7.51
CA GLN A 173 17.38 30.25 -8.23
C GLN A 173 18.56 30.80 -9.06
N GLN A 174 19.78 30.76 -8.51
CA GLN A 174 21.00 31.10 -9.28
C GLN A 174 21.21 30.20 -10.51
N SER A 175 20.59 29.01 -10.51
CA SER A 175 20.65 28.06 -11.62
C SER A 175 19.42 28.14 -12.53
N GLY A 176 18.58 29.18 -12.39
CA GLY A 176 17.44 29.45 -13.25
C GLY A 176 16.16 28.67 -12.92
N PHE A 177 16.05 28.11 -11.70
CA PHE A 177 14.80 27.52 -11.22
C PHE A 177 13.94 28.55 -10.50
N THR A 178 12.62 28.44 -10.67
CA THR A 178 11.67 29.39 -10.07
C THR A 178 11.24 28.95 -8.66
N ALA A 179 10.62 29.88 -7.92
CA ALA A 179 10.04 29.62 -6.61
C ALA A 179 8.92 28.57 -6.69
N GLU A 180 8.11 28.62 -7.75
CA GLU A 180 7.02 27.69 -8.01
C GLU A 180 7.53 26.27 -8.27
N GLU A 181 8.63 26.11 -9.01
CA GLU A 181 9.28 24.83 -9.23
C GLU A 181 9.84 24.24 -7.94
N LEU A 182 10.45 25.06 -7.08
CA LEU A 182 10.95 24.63 -5.78
C LEU A 182 9.83 24.14 -4.85
N VAL A 183 8.69 24.82 -4.85
CA VAL A 183 7.51 24.38 -4.09
C VAL A 183 6.89 23.10 -4.69
N ALA A 184 6.76 23.05 -6.03
CA ALA A 184 6.22 21.89 -6.73
C ALA A 184 7.09 20.64 -6.57
N ALA A 185 8.42 20.79 -6.50
CA ALA A 185 9.35 19.71 -6.20
C ALA A 185 9.38 19.32 -4.70
N GLY A 186 8.67 20.04 -3.83
CA GLY A 186 8.65 19.80 -2.39
C GLY A 186 9.97 20.13 -1.67
N LEU A 187 10.83 20.98 -2.28
CA LEU A 187 12.10 21.42 -1.71
C LEU A 187 11.96 22.69 -0.86
N ALA A 188 10.94 23.50 -1.15
CA ALA A 188 10.64 24.72 -0.43
C ALA A 188 9.19 24.80 0.03
N GLN A 189 8.94 25.62 1.04
CA GLN A 189 7.59 25.90 1.58
C GLN A 189 7.42 27.41 1.78
N ARG A 190 6.16 27.87 1.75
CA ARG A 190 5.79 29.25 2.10
C ARG A 190 5.40 29.33 3.57
N GLY A 191 6.00 30.26 4.31
CA GLY A 191 5.62 30.57 5.68
C GLY A 191 4.33 31.39 5.76
N ARG A 192 3.82 31.61 6.96
CA ARG A 192 2.59 32.41 7.22
C ARG A 192 2.64 33.83 6.62
N GLY A 193 3.86 34.42 6.48
CA GLY A 193 4.06 35.73 5.84
C GLY A 193 4.37 35.66 4.35
N GLY A 194 4.19 34.53 3.67
CA GLY A 194 4.47 34.36 2.24
C GLY A 194 5.95 34.14 1.89
N ALA A 195 6.88 34.33 2.83
CA ALA A 195 8.30 34.09 2.62
C ALA A 195 8.58 32.62 2.31
N LEU A 196 9.45 32.38 1.32
CA LEU A 196 9.88 31.05 0.94
C LEU A 196 11.03 30.59 1.83
N TYR A 197 11.01 29.32 2.26
CA TYR A 197 12.09 28.73 3.04
C TYR A 197 12.32 27.27 2.66
N ASP A 198 13.55 26.77 2.88
CA ASP A 198 13.93 25.39 2.62
C ASP A 198 13.11 24.43 3.50
N ARG A 199 12.44 23.45 2.89
CA ARG A 199 11.65 22.44 3.60
C ARG A 199 12.51 21.58 4.51
N PHE A 200 13.66 21.16 4.02
CA PHE A 200 14.60 20.30 4.74
C PHE A 200 15.74 21.12 5.32
N ARG A 201 15.94 21.06 6.63
CA ARG A 201 16.99 21.81 7.33
C ARG A 201 17.55 21.00 8.48
N GLY A 202 18.90 20.91 8.58
CA GLY A 202 19.59 20.18 9.64
C GLY A 202 19.25 18.70 9.67
N ARG A 203 19.13 18.06 8.49
CA ARG A 203 18.68 16.67 8.34
C ARG A 203 19.60 15.86 7.45
N ILE A 204 19.76 14.58 7.79
CA ILE A 204 20.30 13.59 6.83
C ILE A 204 19.24 13.37 5.76
N MET A 205 19.67 13.38 4.49
CA MET A 205 18.81 13.29 3.31
C MET A 205 19.00 11.96 2.62
N PHE A 206 17.89 11.29 2.32
CA PHE A 206 17.83 10.04 1.57
C PHE A 206 17.07 10.31 0.28
N PRO A 207 17.72 10.32 -0.89
CA PRO A 207 17.04 10.50 -2.16
C PRO A 207 16.07 9.32 -2.41
N LEU A 208 14.85 9.63 -2.82
CA LEU A 208 13.83 8.67 -3.20
C LEU A 208 13.78 8.64 -4.72
N ALA A 209 14.23 7.53 -5.30
CA ALA A 209 14.29 7.36 -6.74
C ALA A 209 13.24 6.38 -7.26
N ASP A 210 12.83 6.54 -8.52
CA ASP A 210 12.08 5.53 -9.25
C ASP A 210 12.99 4.35 -9.65
N ALA A 211 12.43 3.30 -10.22
CA ALA A 211 13.18 2.11 -10.64
C ALA A 211 14.27 2.40 -11.71
N ARG A 212 14.26 3.59 -12.33
CA ARG A 212 15.29 4.08 -13.27
C ARG A 212 16.37 4.93 -12.60
N GLY A 213 16.31 5.15 -11.30
CA GLY A 213 17.25 5.98 -10.55
C GLY A 213 16.99 7.49 -10.63
N ARG A 214 15.86 7.95 -11.20
CA ARG A 214 15.48 9.37 -11.23
C ARG A 214 14.93 9.78 -9.88
N VAL A 215 15.48 10.83 -9.30
CA VAL A 215 15.03 11.34 -7.99
C VAL A 215 13.64 11.96 -8.11
N LEU A 216 12.72 11.51 -7.27
CA LEU A 216 11.33 11.97 -7.17
C LEU A 216 11.08 12.82 -5.94
N GLY A 217 11.92 12.69 -4.92
CA GLY A 217 11.81 13.39 -3.64
C GLY A 217 12.87 12.94 -2.66
N PHE A 218 12.63 13.22 -1.39
CA PHE A 218 13.56 12.90 -0.32
C PHE A 218 12.86 12.41 0.93
N GLY A 219 13.45 11.42 1.59
CA GLY A 219 13.28 11.18 3.00
C GLY A 219 14.33 11.95 3.79
N ALA A 220 14.00 12.40 4.99
CA ALA A 220 14.91 13.21 5.80
C ALA A 220 14.81 12.86 7.27
N ARG A 221 15.95 12.61 7.93
CA ARG A 221 16.06 12.32 9.36
C ARG A 221 16.64 13.52 10.12
N ALA A 222 15.93 13.99 11.14
CA ALA A 222 16.39 15.10 11.98
C ALA A 222 17.64 14.71 12.77
N MET A 223 18.60 15.65 12.86
CA MET A 223 19.82 15.50 13.66
C MET A 223 19.69 16.09 15.07
N ALA A 224 18.70 16.93 15.32
CA ALA A 224 18.42 17.51 16.64
C ALA A 224 16.97 17.22 17.05
N GLU A 225 16.75 16.98 18.32
CA GLU A 225 15.43 16.89 18.93
C GLU A 225 14.74 18.25 18.97
N GLY A 226 13.40 18.27 18.95
CA GLY A 226 12.61 19.51 19.04
C GLY A 226 12.46 20.31 17.75
N ARG A 227 13.06 19.89 16.63
CA ARG A 227 12.91 20.55 15.30
C ARG A 227 11.89 19.81 14.38
N GLY A 228 10.73 19.47 14.92
CA GLY A 228 9.67 18.75 14.18
C GLY A 228 9.89 17.22 14.19
N PRO A 229 9.20 16.46 13.32
CA PRO A 229 9.22 15.02 13.35
C PRO A 229 10.62 14.44 13.09
N LYS A 230 10.92 13.29 13.75
CA LYS A 230 12.19 12.57 13.58
C LYS A 230 12.46 12.24 12.11
N TYR A 231 11.45 11.77 11.40
CA TYR A 231 11.49 11.56 9.95
C TYR A 231 10.49 12.48 9.24
N LEU A 232 10.90 13.01 8.11
CA LEU A 232 10.11 13.91 7.26
C LEU A 232 10.33 13.52 5.81
N ASN A 233 9.26 13.18 5.09
CA ASN A 233 9.34 12.90 3.66
C ASN A 233 8.85 14.10 2.83
N THR A 234 9.21 14.11 1.55
CA THR A 234 8.61 15.02 0.56
C THR A 234 7.08 14.88 0.63
N SER A 235 6.37 16.00 0.53
CA SER A 235 4.90 16.00 0.45
C SER A 235 4.44 15.42 -0.88
N GLU A 236 3.23 14.86 -0.92
CA GLU A 236 2.56 14.46 -2.15
C GLU A 236 2.62 15.59 -3.19
N ASN A 237 3.07 15.27 -4.39
CA ASN A 237 3.15 16.19 -5.50
C ASN A 237 3.05 15.45 -6.85
N GLU A 238 3.23 16.16 -7.98
CA GLU A 238 3.10 15.57 -9.32
C GLU A 238 4.15 14.50 -9.68
N LEU A 239 5.27 14.41 -8.95
CA LEU A 239 6.32 13.40 -9.16
C LEU A 239 6.36 12.37 -8.03
N TYR A 240 6.05 12.77 -6.81
CA TYR A 240 6.22 11.95 -5.61
C TYR A 240 4.86 11.55 -5.01
N HIS A 241 4.64 10.25 -4.92
CA HIS A 241 3.50 9.64 -4.24
C HIS A 241 4.00 8.63 -3.22
N LYS A 242 3.86 8.95 -1.93
CA LYS A 242 4.40 8.12 -0.83
C LYS A 242 3.94 6.66 -0.91
N GLY A 243 2.68 6.44 -1.25
CA GLY A 243 2.10 5.11 -1.40
C GLY A 243 2.63 4.29 -2.57
N ARG A 244 3.49 4.85 -3.44
CA ARG A 244 4.08 4.14 -4.59
C ARG A 244 5.58 3.96 -4.46
N GLN A 245 6.21 4.67 -3.51
CA GLN A 245 7.66 4.71 -3.42
C GLN A 245 8.21 3.58 -2.56
N LEU A 246 9.30 3.01 -3.04
CA LEU A 246 10.14 2.05 -2.33
C LEU A 246 11.57 2.61 -2.33
N PHE A 247 12.14 2.82 -1.15
CA PHE A 247 13.52 3.29 -1.06
C PHE A 247 14.50 2.19 -1.45
N GLY A 248 15.43 2.51 -2.34
CA GLY A 248 16.46 1.60 -2.83
C GLY A 248 16.03 0.68 -3.98
N ILE A 249 14.83 0.86 -4.55
CA ILE A 249 14.31 0.01 -5.64
C ILE A 249 15.19 0.07 -6.90
N ASP A 250 15.75 1.22 -7.22
CA ASP A 250 16.66 1.45 -8.34
C ASP A 250 17.94 0.59 -8.25
N LEU A 251 18.44 0.38 -7.04
CA LEU A 251 19.63 -0.44 -6.77
C LEU A 251 19.27 -1.93 -6.57
N ALA A 252 18.10 -2.21 -5.97
CA ALA A 252 17.70 -3.57 -5.60
C ALA A 252 17.15 -4.39 -6.77
N ARG A 253 16.45 -3.77 -7.72
CA ARG A 253 15.66 -4.45 -8.76
C ARG A 253 16.43 -5.49 -9.54
N ARG A 254 17.66 -5.17 -9.97
CA ARG A 254 18.49 -6.09 -10.76
C ARG A 254 18.89 -7.33 -9.96
N GLU A 255 19.23 -7.14 -8.68
CA GLU A 255 19.63 -8.25 -7.82
C GLU A 255 18.42 -9.08 -7.39
N ALA A 256 17.25 -8.43 -7.17
CA ALA A 256 16.00 -9.10 -6.91
C ALA A 256 15.57 -10.01 -8.08
N ALA A 257 15.68 -9.52 -9.32
CA ALA A 257 15.38 -10.33 -10.51
C ALA A 257 16.31 -11.54 -10.65
N LYS A 258 17.59 -11.41 -10.27
CA LYS A 258 18.56 -12.54 -10.30
C LYS A 258 18.31 -13.56 -9.19
N SER A 259 18.01 -13.10 -7.98
CA SER A 259 17.79 -13.98 -6.82
C SER A 259 16.39 -14.58 -6.79
N GLY A 260 15.45 -14.04 -7.61
CA GLY A 260 14.05 -14.43 -7.60
C GLY A 260 13.28 -13.97 -6.36
N ARG A 261 13.88 -13.11 -5.53
CA ARG A 261 13.23 -12.58 -4.31
C ARG A 261 13.59 -11.12 -4.08
N ILE A 262 12.73 -10.41 -3.34
CA ILE A 262 12.99 -9.06 -2.84
C ILE A 262 12.66 -8.99 -1.35
N VAL A 263 13.55 -8.39 -0.56
CA VAL A 263 13.40 -8.24 0.88
C VAL A 263 12.89 -6.85 1.20
N VAL A 264 11.80 -6.75 1.95
CA VAL A 264 11.14 -5.50 2.31
C VAL A 264 11.35 -5.23 3.79
N VAL A 265 11.91 -4.06 4.11
CA VAL A 265 12.14 -3.57 5.47
C VAL A 265 11.42 -2.23 5.70
N GLU A 266 11.49 -1.67 6.93
CA GLU A 266 10.78 -0.44 7.24
C GLU A 266 11.58 0.83 6.95
N GLY A 267 12.86 0.85 7.28
CA GLY A 267 13.66 2.07 7.38
C GLY A 267 14.77 2.24 6.34
N TYR A 268 15.19 3.49 6.15
CA TYR A 268 16.30 3.85 5.26
C TYR A 268 17.61 3.19 5.67
N THR A 269 17.90 3.21 6.98
CA THR A 269 19.15 2.68 7.54
C THR A 269 19.23 1.17 7.43
N ASP A 270 18.08 0.49 7.47
CA ASP A 270 18.02 -0.97 7.32
C ASP A 270 18.43 -1.38 5.91
N VAL A 271 17.91 -0.69 4.89
CA VAL A 271 18.30 -0.95 3.50
C VAL A 271 19.80 -0.72 3.30
N LEU A 272 20.34 0.39 3.81
CA LEU A 272 21.77 0.68 3.69
C LEU A 272 22.63 -0.42 4.35
N ALA A 273 22.25 -0.85 5.56
CA ALA A 273 22.97 -1.91 6.30
C ALA A 273 22.90 -3.25 5.56
N LEU A 274 21.75 -3.62 5.03
CA LEU A 274 21.56 -4.84 4.26
C LEU A 274 22.37 -4.83 2.96
N HIS A 275 22.32 -3.73 2.19
CA HIS A 275 23.13 -3.60 0.98
C HIS A 275 24.63 -3.66 1.28
N GLN A 276 25.09 -2.98 2.34
CA GLN A 276 26.47 -3.05 2.80
C GLN A 276 26.90 -4.47 3.18
N ALA A 277 25.97 -5.24 3.75
CA ALA A 277 26.17 -6.65 4.10
C ALA A 277 26.07 -7.61 2.90
N GLY A 278 25.78 -7.11 1.70
CA GLY A 278 25.67 -7.92 0.47
C GLY A 278 24.26 -8.42 0.16
N ILE A 279 23.25 -8.07 0.96
CA ILE A 279 21.83 -8.38 0.71
C ILE A 279 21.24 -7.23 -0.12
N ARG A 280 21.59 -7.22 -1.41
CA ARG A 280 21.34 -6.10 -2.31
C ARG A 280 19.92 -6.07 -2.90
N GLU A 281 19.16 -7.15 -2.74
CA GLU A 281 17.76 -7.25 -3.12
C GLU A 281 16.81 -6.69 -2.06
N SER A 282 17.24 -5.71 -1.24
CA SER A 282 16.44 -5.12 -0.16
C SER A 282 15.95 -3.70 -0.46
N VAL A 283 14.71 -3.38 -0.03
CA VAL A 283 14.04 -2.08 -0.19
C VAL A 283 13.27 -1.71 1.07
N ALA A 284 12.92 -0.41 1.25
CA ALA A 284 12.09 0.02 2.38
C ALA A 284 10.76 0.66 1.96
N ILE A 285 9.71 0.41 2.78
CA ILE A 285 8.37 1.01 2.66
C ILE A 285 8.19 2.34 3.41
N MET A 286 9.17 2.76 4.20
CA MET A 286 9.30 4.09 4.82
C MET A 286 8.13 4.51 5.73
N GLY A 287 7.69 3.61 6.64
CA GLY A 287 6.69 3.95 7.68
C GLY A 287 5.25 4.05 7.14
N THR A 288 4.90 3.17 6.23
CA THR A 288 3.52 2.91 5.79
C THR A 288 3.27 1.40 5.78
N ALA A 289 2.00 0.98 5.95
CA ALA A 289 1.65 -0.38 5.57
C ALA A 289 1.91 -0.58 4.07
N LEU A 290 2.29 -1.78 3.66
CA LEU A 290 2.51 -2.14 2.27
C LEU A 290 1.25 -1.86 1.44
N THR A 291 1.34 -0.94 0.48
CA THR A 291 0.22 -0.54 -0.38
C THR A 291 0.08 -1.47 -1.60
N GLN A 292 -1.06 -1.39 -2.27
CA GLN A 292 -1.26 -2.16 -3.51
C GLN A 292 -0.33 -1.71 -4.65
N GLU A 293 0.00 -0.42 -4.71
CA GLU A 293 0.90 0.15 -5.70
C GLU A 293 2.35 -0.26 -5.44
N GLN A 294 2.79 -0.24 -4.17
CA GLN A 294 4.11 -0.77 -3.79
C GLN A 294 4.22 -2.27 -4.09
N LEU A 295 3.17 -3.04 -3.78
CA LEU A 295 3.13 -4.46 -4.09
C LEU A 295 3.21 -4.72 -5.61
N ALA A 296 2.55 -3.90 -6.43
CA ALA A 296 2.66 -4.01 -7.88
C ALA A 296 4.09 -3.72 -8.40
N GLU A 297 4.84 -2.84 -7.74
CA GLU A 297 6.25 -2.58 -8.08
C GLU A 297 7.16 -3.74 -7.64
N LEU A 298 6.91 -4.29 -6.45
CA LEU A 298 7.63 -5.48 -5.95
C LEU A 298 7.39 -6.69 -6.85
N ALA A 299 6.14 -6.92 -7.27
CA ALA A 299 5.75 -7.99 -8.19
C ALA A 299 6.49 -7.95 -9.53
N ARG A 300 6.79 -6.75 -10.04
CA ARG A 300 7.60 -6.59 -11.25
C ARG A 300 9.08 -6.91 -11.04
N SER A 301 9.54 -6.86 -9.80
CA SER A 301 10.95 -7.05 -9.47
C SER A 301 11.31 -8.50 -9.14
N ALA A 302 10.40 -9.25 -8.50
CA ALA A 302 10.63 -10.64 -8.13
C ALA A 302 9.31 -11.38 -7.85
N PRO A 303 9.24 -12.71 -8.08
CA PRO A 303 8.08 -13.55 -7.76
C PRO A 303 7.90 -13.79 -6.25
N LEU A 304 8.96 -13.65 -5.44
CA LEU A 304 8.91 -13.82 -3.99
C LEU A 304 9.23 -12.49 -3.29
N VAL A 305 8.31 -12.04 -2.43
CA VAL A 305 8.48 -10.87 -1.56
C VAL A 305 8.60 -11.34 -0.12
N VAL A 306 9.72 -11.03 0.53
CA VAL A 306 9.98 -11.38 1.94
C VAL A 306 9.89 -10.13 2.80
N LEU A 307 8.93 -10.08 3.71
CA LEU A 307 8.76 -9.00 4.68
C LEU A 307 9.65 -9.27 5.90
N ALA A 308 10.63 -8.41 6.13
CA ALA A 308 11.45 -8.38 7.34
C ALA A 308 11.12 -7.09 8.11
N LEU A 309 9.89 -7.00 8.62
CA LEU A 309 9.33 -5.84 9.29
C LEU A 309 9.29 -6.05 10.80
N ASP A 310 9.24 -4.95 11.56
CA ASP A 310 9.06 -5.02 13.02
C ASP A 310 7.72 -5.68 13.37
N ALA A 311 7.77 -6.61 14.32
CA ALA A 311 6.63 -7.45 14.67
C ALA A 311 5.65 -6.73 15.60
N ASP A 312 5.08 -5.58 15.24
CA ASP A 312 4.05 -4.93 16.05
C ASP A 312 2.61 -5.41 15.70
N ARG A 313 1.68 -5.23 16.67
CA ARG A 313 0.29 -5.72 16.56
C ARG A 313 -0.55 -4.95 15.53
N SER A 314 -0.14 -3.73 15.14
CA SER A 314 -0.94 -2.85 14.29
C SER A 314 -0.93 -3.25 12.81
N GLY A 315 0.00 -4.12 12.41
CA GLY A 315 0.19 -4.56 11.03
C GLY A 315 -0.60 -5.79 10.57
N GLN A 316 -1.23 -6.57 11.47
CA GLN A 316 -1.80 -7.89 11.13
C GLN A 316 -2.86 -7.86 10.02
N GLU A 317 -3.87 -7.00 10.15
CA GLU A 317 -4.90 -6.87 9.11
C GLU A 317 -4.34 -6.30 7.80
N ALA A 318 -3.36 -5.40 7.89
CA ALA A 318 -2.69 -4.85 6.72
C ALA A 318 -1.88 -5.92 5.98
N MET A 319 -1.18 -6.81 6.71
CA MET A 319 -0.46 -7.95 6.14
C MET A 319 -1.40 -8.95 5.44
N LEU A 320 -2.56 -9.28 6.04
CA LEU A 320 -3.54 -10.16 5.40
C LEU A 320 -4.13 -9.55 4.13
N ARG A 321 -4.39 -8.23 4.12
CA ARG A 321 -4.82 -7.55 2.90
C ARG A 321 -3.75 -7.56 1.82
N ALA A 322 -2.48 -7.36 2.22
CA ALA A 322 -1.34 -7.43 1.31
C ALA A 322 -1.16 -8.84 0.73
N ALA A 323 -1.34 -9.91 1.56
CA ALA A 323 -1.27 -11.29 1.10
C ALA A 323 -2.27 -11.61 0.00
N ARG A 324 -3.55 -11.26 0.20
CA ARG A 324 -4.59 -11.45 -0.82
C ARG A 324 -4.28 -10.69 -2.11
N ALA A 325 -3.84 -9.44 -1.99
CA ALA A 325 -3.47 -8.64 -3.15
C ALA A 325 -2.22 -9.17 -3.89
N ALA A 326 -1.35 -9.90 -3.20
CA ALA A 326 -0.18 -10.57 -3.78
C ALA A 326 -0.59 -11.82 -4.57
N GLU A 327 -1.48 -12.65 -4.00
CA GLU A 327 -2.03 -13.83 -4.67
C GLU A 327 -2.70 -13.48 -6.00
N ASP A 328 -3.51 -12.41 -6.02
CA ASP A 328 -4.16 -11.91 -7.24
C ASP A 328 -3.15 -11.49 -8.34
N ARG A 329 -1.88 -11.26 -7.97
CA ARG A 329 -0.80 -10.87 -8.87
C ARG A 329 0.20 -12.00 -9.17
N GLY A 330 -0.03 -13.18 -8.63
CA GLY A 330 0.87 -14.32 -8.77
C GLY A 330 2.20 -14.13 -8.02
N VAL A 331 2.22 -13.32 -6.95
CA VAL A 331 3.39 -13.06 -6.11
C VAL A 331 3.26 -13.78 -4.79
N GLU A 332 4.29 -14.51 -4.40
CA GLU A 332 4.36 -15.13 -3.08
C GLU A 332 4.84 -14.11 -2.05
N LEU A 333 4.07 -13.95 -0.97
CA LEU A 333 4.40 -13.04 0.13
C LEU A 333 4.70 -13.83 1.41
N ARG A 334 5.93 -13.69 1.91
CA ARG A 334 6.41 -14.37 3.12
C ARG A 334 6.89 -13.37 4.17
N VAL A 335 6.98 -13.81 5.42
CA VAL A 335 7.50 -13.04 6.56
C VAL A 335 8.75 -13.73 7.10
N ALA A 336 9.85 -13.00 7.18
CA ALA A 336 11.04 -13.39 7.92
C ALA A 336 10.90 -12.91 9.36
N GLU A 337 10.87 -13.83 10.30
CA GLU A 337 10.79 -13.53 11.73
C GLU A 337 12.14 -13.02 12.24
N LEU A 338 12.15 -11.79 12.76
CA LEU A 338 13.34 -11.21 13.36
C LEU A 338 13.33 -11.44 14.88
N PRO A 339 14.52 -11.58 15.52
CA PRO A 339 14.58 -11.64 16.96
C PRO A 339 13.95 -10.42 17.62
N GLU A 340 13.27 -10.65 18.75
CA GLU A 340 12.53 -9.59 19.46
C GLU A 340 13.43 -8.39 19.81
N GLY A 341 12.93 -7.19 19.49
CA GLY A 341 13.61 -5.91 19.76
C GLY A 341 14.80 -5.59 18.86
N LYS A 342 15.03 -6.33 17.76
CA LYS A 342 16.08 -6.05 16.78
C LYS A 342 15.49 -5.62 15.44
N ASP A 343 15.92 -4.46 14.96
CA ASP A 343 15.68 -4.07 13.57
C ASP A 343 16.65 -4.84 12.62
N PRO A 344 16.36 -4.89 11.30
CA PRO A 344 17.22 -5.59 10.33
C PRO A 344 18.67 -5.10 10.34
N ALA A 345 18.92 -3.81 10.53
CA ALA A 345 20.27 -3.24 10.57
C ALA A 345 21.04 -3.74 11.80
N ASP A 346 20.41 -3.70 12.97
CA ASP A 346 21.00 -4.19 14.22
C ASP A 346 21.22 -5.70 14.16
N PHE A 347 20.30 -6.46 13.56
CA PHE A 347 20.45 -7.90 13.43
C PHE A 347 21.61 -8.29 12.53
N VAL A 348 21.77 -7.65 11.36
CA VAL A 348 22.90 -7.92 10.44
C VAL A 348 24.24 -7.49 11.04
N THR A 349 24.27 -6.35 11.75
CA THR A 349 25.48 -5.81 12.34
C THR A 349 26.01 -6.67 13.49
N HIS A 350 25.13 -7.18 14.35
CA HIS A 350 25.48 -7.92 15.57
C HIS A 350 25.33 -9.44 15.44
N GLY A 351 24.35 -9.91 14.65
CA GLY A 351 24.07 -11.33 14.45
C GLY A 351 24.77 -11.95 13.23
N GLY A 352 25.26 -11.11 12.33
CA GLY A 352 25.94 -11.52 11.12
C GLY A 352 25.02 -11.78 9.92
N VAL A 353 25.58 -11.61 8.73
CA VAL A 353 24.86 -11.73 7.45
C VAL A 353 24.23 -13.10 7.27
N GLY A 354 24.97 -14.17 7.62
CA GLY A 354 24.47 -15.55 7.47
C GLY A 354 23.24 -15.86 8.32
N ALA A 355 23.14 -15.29 9.53
CA ALA A 355 21.98 -15.46 10.38
C ALA A 355 20.74 -14.76 9.78
N PHE A 356 20.89 -13.55 9.23
CA PHE A 356 19.79 -12.86 8.55
C PHE A 356 19.36 -13.61 7.29
N GLN A 357 20.31 -14.08 6.48
CA GLN A 357 20.00 -14.87 5.29
C GLN A 357 19.23 -16.15 5.63
N GLN A 358 19.59 -16.84 6.71
CA GLN A 358 18.81 -17.98 7.21
C GLN A 358 17.38 -17.63 7.58
N GLN A 359 17.14 -16.45 8.18
CA GLN A 359 15.76 -16.01 8.48
C GLN A 359 14.98 -15.72 7.20
N VAL A 360 15.62 -15.09 6.21
CA VAL A 360 15.00 -14.87 4.89
C VAL A 360 14.70 -16.20 4.18
N GLU A 361 15.57 -17.19 4.26
CA GLU A 361 15.35 -18.53 3.70
C GLU A 361 14.25 -19.32 4.42
N ARG A 362 14.11 -19.10 5.73
CA ARG A 362 13.07 -19.72 6.58
C ARG A 362 11.78 -18.89 6.61
N ALA A 363 11.68 -17.84 5.81
CA ALA A 363 10.49 -17.01 5.77
C ALA A 363 9.25 -17.85 5.49
N MET A 364 8.22 -17.63 6.29
CA MET A 364 6.97 -18.39 6.29
C MET A 364 5.82 -17.59 5.70
N GLY A 365 4.74 -18.26 5.30
CA GLY A 365 3.54 -17.59 4.82
C GLY A 365 2.92 -16.67 5.89
N ILE A 366 2.22 -15.62 5.47
CA ILE A 366 1.64 -14.63 6.40
C ILE A 366 0.68 -15.27 7.39
N VAL A 367 -0.17 -16.21 6.94
CA VAL A 367 -1.12 -16.87 7.84
C VAL A 367 -0.39 -17.75 8.87
N GLU A 368 0.64 -18.47 8.44
CA GLU A 368 1.48 -19.26 9.32
C GLU A 368 2.14 -18.40 10.40
N PHE A 369 2.74 -17.29 9.99
CA PHE A 369 3.36 -16.32 10.91
C PHE A 369 2.34 -15.80 11.93
N GLN A 370 1.14 -15.43 11.50
CA GLN A 370 0.11 -14.92 12.40
C GLN A 370 -0.43 -15.98 13.36
N VAL A 371 -0.61 -17.21 12.89
CA VAL A 371 -1.02 -18.35 13.76
C VAL A 371 0.03 -18.60 14.82
N ARG A 372 1.32 -18.67 14.45
CA ARG A 372 2.41 -18.86 15.42
C ARG A 372 2.46 -17.75 16.45
N ARG A 373 2.24 -16.51 16.03
CA ARG A 373 2.21 -15.36 16.92
C ARG A 373 1.03 -15.41 17.89
N VAL A 374 -0.17 -15.75 17.42
CA VAL A 374 -1.34 -15.96 18.29
C VAL A 374 -1.03 -17.01 19.37
N LEU A 375 -0.38 -18.11 18.98
CA LEU A 375 -0.01 -19.18 19.91
C LEU A 375 1.12 -18.77 20.87
N ALA A 376 2.05 -17.93 20.44
CA ALA A 376 3.15 -17.44 21.29
C ALA A 376 2.68 -16.38 22.31
N ASP A 377 1.75 -15.51 21.92
CA ASP A 377 1.23 -14.42 22.76
C ASP A 377 0.16 -14.92 23.78
N ALA A 378 -0.37 -16.13 23.59
CA ALA A 378 -1.46 -16.66 24.41
C ALA A 378 -0.95 -17.29 25.73
N ASP A 379 -1.74 -17.09 26.79
CA ASP A 379 -1.56 -17.82 28.06
C ASP A 379 -2.08 -19.28 27.91
N LEU A 380 -1.23 -20.16 27.41
CA LEU A 380 -1.57 -21.55 27.16
C LEU A 380 -1.66 -22.41 28.41
N ASP A 381 -1.25 -21.90 29.56
CA ASP A 381 -1.35 -22.62 30.85
C ASP A 381 -2.80 -22.63 31.35
N THR A 382 -3.62 -21.68 30.93
CA THR A 382 -5.03 -21.61 31.33
C THR A 382 -5.96 -22.15 30.21
N PRO A 383 -7.03 -22.91 30.58
CA PRO A 383 -8.05 -23.34 29.61
C PRO A 383 -8.67 -22.19 28.82
N ALA A 384 -8.99 -21.08 29.48
CA ALA A 384 -9.55 -19.90 28.85
C ALA A 384 -8.57 -19.20 27.86
N GLY A 385 -7.27 -19.26 28.11
CA GLY A 385 -6.23 -18.79 27.22
C GLY A 385 -6.13 -19.66 25.95
N ARG A 386 -6.15 -20.99 26.14
CA ARG A 386 -6.17 -21.95 25.02
C ARG A 386 -7.43 -21.81 24.14
N ASP A 387 -8.60 -21.65 24.78
CA ASP A 387 -9.86 -21.43 24.00
C ASP A 387 -9.82 -20.16 23.15
N ARG A 388 -9.27 -19.05 23.70
CA ARG A 388 -9.10 -17.80 22.94
C ARG A 388 -8.10 -17.96 21.80
N ALA A 389 -6.96 -18.61 22.04
CA ALA A 389 -5.96 -18.88 21.01
C ALA A 389 -6.52 -19.75 19.89
N LEU A 390 -7.31 -20.77 20.23
CA LEU A 390 -7.99 -21.63 19.26
C LEU A 390 -8.97 -20.83 18.40
N GLU A 391 -9.79 -19.97 19.01
CA GLU A 391 -10.75 -19.15 18.27
C GLU A 391 -10.06 -18.18 17.29
N GLU A 392 -8.98 -17.52 17.71
CA GLU A 392 -8.21 -16.63 16.84
C GLU A 392 -7.47 -17.40 15.72
N ALA A 393 -6.84 -18.53 16.04
CA ALA A 393 -6.18 -19.37 15.05
C ALA A 393 -7.16 -19.89 13.98
N ARG A 394 -8.37 -20.31 14.39
CA ARG A 394 -9.42 -20.74 13.44
C ARG A 394 -9.81 -19.64 12.44
N LYS A 395 -9.95 -18.40 12.90
CA LYS A 395 -10.24 -17.24 12.03
C LYS A 395 -9.16 -17.05 10.97
N LEU A 396 -7.90 -17.21 11.36
CA LEU A 396 -6.75 -17.09 10.46
C LEU A 396 -6.70 -18.27 9.47
N ILE A 397 -6.87 -19.50 9.95
CA ILE A 397 -6.85 -20.70 9.11
C ILE A 397 -8.02 -20.72 8.10
N ALA A 398 -9.17 -20.12 8.44
CA ALA A 398 -10.33 -20.03 7.56
C ALA A 398 -10.05 -19.26 6.25
N VAL A 399 -9.01 -18.43 6.21
CA VAL A 399 -8.60 -17.69 5.00
C VAL A 399 -7.85 -18.60 4.00
N VAL A 400 -7.23 -19.68 4.49
CA VAL A 400 -6.48 -20.63 3.66
C VAL A 400 -7.47 -21.59 2.97
N PRO A 401 -7.35 -21.82 1.64
CA PRO A 401 -8.24 -22.70 0.91
C PRO A 401 -8.33 -24.11 1.53
N GLU A 402 -9.53 -24.67 1.53
CA GLU A 402 -9.76 -26.02 2.02
C GLU A 402 -8.98 -27.05 1.16
N ARG A 403 -8.59 -28.16 1.80
CA ARG A 403 -7.88 -29.30 1.17
C ARG A 403 -6.51 -28.92 0.59
N THR A 404 -5.80 -27.99 1.20
CA THR A 404 -4.40 -27.68 0.89
C THR A 404 -3.47 -28.25 1.97
N ALA A 405 -2.26 -28.66 1.55
CA ALA A 405 -1.24 -29.14 2.49
C ALA A 405 -0.85 -28.07 3.52
N SER A 406 -0.87 -26.80 3.12
CA SER A 406 -0.59 -25.65 4.00
C SER A 406 -1.64 -25.53 5.12
N ARG A 407 -2.95 -25.68 4.77
CA ARG A 407 -4.02 -25.67 5.78
C ARG A 407 -3.90 -26.84 6.76
N ASP A 408 -3.64 -28.03 6.23
CA ASP A 408 -3.46 -29.24 7.07
C ASP A 408 -2.26 -29.10 8.02
N ALA A 409 -1.16 -28.52 7.56
CA ALA A 409 0.01 -28.24 8.40
C ALA A 409 -0.33 -27.28 9.54
N LEU A 410 -1.01 -26.16 9.24
CA LEU A 410 -1.45 -25.17 10.24
C LEU A 410 -2.41 -25.78 11.27
N VAL A 411 -3.36 -26.57 10.81
CA VAL A 411 -4.33 -27.26 11.70
C VAL A 411 -3.60 -28.18 12.69
N ARG A 412 -2.63 -28.96 12.22
CA ARG A 412 -1.81 -29.84 13.08
C ARG A 412 -0.95 -29.02 14.05
N GLU A 413 -0.29 -27.97 13.59
CA GLU A 413 0.53 -27.10 14.46
C GLU A 413 -0.30 -26.49 15.60
N VAL A 414 -1.52 -26.02 15.31
CA VAL A 414 -2.44 -25.50 16.32
C VAL A 414 -2.90 -26.61 17.27
N ALA A 415 -3.28 -27.78 16.76
CA ALA A 415 -3.70 -28.93 17.55
C ALA A 415 -2.59 -29.38 18.52
N ASP A 416 -1.37 -29.55 18.02
CA ASP A 416 -0.21 -29.97 18.82
C ASP A 416 0.14 -28.93 19.90
N ARG A 417 0.12 -27.64 19.55
CA ARG A 417 0.51 -26.56 20.46
C ARG A 417 -0.50 -26.32 21.58
N LEU A 418 -1.79 -26.54 21.30
CA LEU A 418 -2.88 -26.41 22.26
C LEU A 418 -3.18 -27.70 23.03
N ASP A 419 -2.52 -28.82 22.69
CA ASP A 419 -2.80 -30.17 23.21
C ASP A 419 -4.28 -30.55 22.98
N LEU A 420 -4.77 -30.41 21.75
CA LEU A 420 -6.15 -30.69 21.36
C LEU A 420 -6.19 -31.66 20.16
N PRO A 421 -7.26 -32.48 20.05
CA PRO A 421 -7.49 -33.27 18.84
C PRO A 421 -7.67 -32.36 17.60
N VAL A 422 -7.18 -32.79 16.45
CA VAL A 422 -7.27 -32.06 15.16
C VAL A 422 -8.71 -31.68 14.84
N ASP A 423 -9.67 -32.55 15.14
CA ASP A 423 -11.09 -32.31 14.92
C ASP A 423 -11.62 -31.07 15.67
N TYR A 424 -11.02 -30.74 16.82
CA TYR A 424 -11.36 -29.51 17.54
C TYR A 424 -10.94 -28.26 16.79
N VAL A 425 -9.84 -28.29 16.09
CA VAL A 425 -9.36 -27.14 15.31
C VAL A 425 -10.19 -26.93 14.05
N THR A 426 -10.64 -28.02 13.42
CA THR A 426 -11.43 -28.00 12.16
C THR A 426 -12.92 -27.89 12.39
N ALA A 427 -13.42 -28.25 13.59
CA ALA A 427 -14.84 -28.16 13.92
C ALA A 427 -15.35 -26.71 13.76
N ALA A 428 -16.49 -26.55 13.10
CA ALA A 428 -17.20 -25.28 13.12
C ALA A 428 -17.47 -24.89 14.58
N PRO A 429 -17.35 -23.61 14.97
CA PRO A 429 -17.67 -23.19 16.33
C PRO A 429 -19.09 -23.66 16.65
N ALA A 430 -19.22 -24.45 17.74
CA ALA A 430 -20.53 -24.90 18.18
C ALA A 430 -21.41 -23.66 18.38
N PRO A 431 -22.69 -23.68 17.94
CA PRO A 431 -23.57 -22.56 18.19
C PRO A 431 -23.56 -22.29 19.68
N ALA A 432 -23.16 -21.08 20.06
CA ALA A 432 -23.01 -20.67 21.45
C ALA A 432 -24.29 -21.04 22.21
N ARG A 433 -24.19 -22.01 23.14
CA ARG A 433 -25.22 -22.21 24.16
C ARG A 433 -25.32 -20.90 24.92
N VAL A 434 -26.45 -20.22 24.74
CA VAL A 434 -26.77 -19.02 25.50
C VAL A 434 -26.90 -19.43 26.98
N THR A 435 -25.78 -19.48 27.68
CA THR A 435 -25.78 -19.38 29.13
C THR A 435 -25.95 -17.90 29.44
N ARG A 436 -27.09 -17.58 30.02
CA ARG A 436 -27.37 -16.29 30.63
C ARG A 436 -26.24 -15.92 31.57
N ALA A 437 -25.29 -15.13 31.11
CA ALA A 437 -24.33 -14.44 31.95
C ALA A 437 -24.85 -13.04 32.23
N ALA A 438 -24.67 -12.62 33.47
CA ALA A 438 -25.04 -11.32 33.97
C ALA A 438 -24.37 -10.18 33.19
N PRO A 439 -24.95 -8.97 33.18
CA PRO A 439 -24.45 -7.86 32.34
C PRO A 439 -23.20 -7.28 33.01
N ASP A 440 -22.07 -7.37 32.30
CA ASP A 440 -20.89 -6.56 32.59
C ASP A 440 -20.92 -5.28 31.76
N ALA A 441 -20.79 -4.20 32.47
CA ALA A 441 -20.82 -2.84 32.00
C ALA A 441 -19.66 -2.52 31.06
N VAL A 442 -19.94 -1.80 30.03
CA VAL A 442 -19.27 -0.73 29.26
C VAL A 442 -19.51 -0.90 27.77
N GLY A 443 -20.49 -0.12 27.27
CA GLY A 443 -20.87 -0.08 25.86
C GLY A 443 -19.80 0.54 24.96
N ARG A 444 -19.15 -0.31 24.19
CA ARG A 444 -18.59 0.03 22.87
C ARG A 444 -19.11 -1.00 21.88
N PRO A 445 -19.65 -0.61 20.71
CA PRO A 445 -20.04 -1.58 19.71
C PRO A 445 -18.80 -2.25 19.16
N VAL A 446 -18.53 -3.48 19.61
CA VAL A 446 -17.48 -4.34 19.03
C VAL A 446 -17.99 -4.84 17.70
N LEU A 447 -17.47 -4.28 16.61
CA LEU A 447 -17.64 -4.80 15.26
C LEU A 447 -17.01 -6.20 15.20
N ARG A 448 -17.83 -7.22 15.00
CA ARG A 448 -17.35 -8.60 14.81
C ARG A 448 -16.55 -8.66 13.50
N ALA A 449 -15.30 -9.09 13.59
CA ALA A 449 -14.50 -9.43 12.40
C ALA A 449 -15.20 -10.54 11.62
N GLY A 450 -15.52 -10.29 10.36
CA GLY A 450 -16.25 -11.22 9.48
C GLY A 450 -17.63 -10.78 9.05
N SER A 451 -18.09 -9.59 9.46
CA SER A 451 -19.36 -9.03 9.00
C SER A 451 -19.34 -8.75 7.50
N SER A 452 -20.38 -9.17 6.80
CA SER A 452 -20.57 -8.84 5.38
C SER A 452 -20.61 -7.30 5.21
N PRO A 453 -20.29 -6.76 4.01
CA PRO A 453 -20.40 -5.32 3.76
C PRO A 453 -21.76 -4.72 4.14
N GLY A 454 -22.82 -5.52 4.09
CA GLY A 454 -24.17 -5.15 4.53
C GLY A 454 -24.28 -5.04 6.06
N GLU A 455 -23.70 -5.97 6.81
CA GLU A 455 -23.70 -5.94 8.29
C GLU A 455 -22.91 -4.77 8.85
N VAL A 456 -21.76 -4.44 8.23
CA VAL A 456 -20.94 -3.26 8.59
C VAL A 456 -21.70 -1.97 8.32
N ALA A 457 -22.49 -1.91 7.24
CA ALA A 457 -23.33 -0.75 6.93
C ALA A 457 -24.42 -0.59 7.98
N VAL A 458 -25.14 -1.66 8.32
CA VAL A 458 -26.22 -1.65 9.35
C VAL A 458 -25.68 -1.30 10.74
N ALA A 459 -24.48 -1.77 11.11
CA ALA A 459 -23.85 -1.43 12.38
C ALA A 459 -23.53 0.07 12.49
N ALA A 460 -23.02 0.68 11.41
CA ALA A 460 -22.76 2.13 11.38
C ALA A 460 -24.05 2.96 11.39
N GLU A 461 -25.12 2.51 10.73
CA GLU A 461 -26.43 3.13 10.77
C GLU A 461 -27.00 3.11 12.19
N ARG A 462 -26.94 1.98 12.90
CA ARG A 462 -27.34 1.84 14.30
C ARG A 462 -26.56 2.78 15.23
N ALA A 463 -25.24 2.85 15.06
CA ALA A 463 -24.39 3.73 15.86
C ALA A 463 -24.76 5.21 15.65
N PHE A 464 -25.06 5.61 14.42
CA PHE A 464 -25.49 6.97 14.13
C PHE A 464 -26.88 7.28 14.73
N LEU A 465 -27.85 6.37 14.64
CA LEU A 465 -29.16 6.52 15.26
C LEU A 465 -29.04 6.69 16.79
N ALA A 466 -28.19 5.88 17.44
CA ALA A 466 -27.93 6.00 18.88
C ALA A 466 -27.27 7.33 19.23
N MET A 467 -26.30 7.77 18.43
CA MET A 467 -25.64 9.07 18.60
C MET A 467 -26.63 10.25 18.48
N CYS A 468 -27.56 10.17 17.54
CA CYS A 468 -28.61 11.17 17.40
C CYS A 468 -29.50 11.22 18.65
N LEU A 469 -29.94 10.07 19.17
CA LEU A 469 -30.75 10.03 20.40
C LEU A 469 -30.01 10.57 21.63
N ALA A 470 -28.71 10.32 21.73
CA ALA A 470 -27.87 10.79 22.84
C ALA A 470 -27.59 12.29 22.81
N SER A 471 -27.81 12.98 21.66
CA SER A 471 -27.37 14.37 21.45
C SER A 471 -28.50 15.41 21.42
N GLY A 472 -29.64 15.13 22.04
CA GLY A 472 -30.74 16.07 22.27
C GLY A 472 -31.25 16.75 20.98
N GLU A 473 -31.44 18.08 21.00
CA GLU A 473 -31.97 18.83 19.85
C GLU A 473 -31.08 18.75 18.61
N LEU A 474 -29.78 18.77 18.81
CA LEU A 474 -28.82 18.64 17.73
C LEU A 474 -28.95 17.26 17.04
N GLY A 475 -29.07 16.20 17.82
CA GLY A 475 -29.30 14.86 17.32
C GLY A 475 -30.65 14.71 16.60
N ARG A 476 -31.70 15.39 17.08
CA ARG A 476 -33.02 15.46 16.42
C ARG A 476 -32.92 16.08 15.03
N ASP A 477 -32.17 17.16 14.88
CA ASP A 477 -31.95 17.83 13.59
C ASP A 477 -31.23 16.87 12.60
N TYR A 478 -30.15 16.20 13.02
CA TYR A 478 -29.44 15.26 12.18
C TYR A 478 -30.28 14.01 11.84
N LEU A 479 -31.08 13.51 12.75
CA LEU A 479 -32.02 12.42 12.50
C LEU A 479 -33.08 12.81 11.46
N GLY A 480 -33.54 14.07 11.49
CA GLY A 480 -34.46 14.63 10.50
C GLY A 480 -33.87 14.75 9.10
N ARG A 481 -32.57 15.06 9.00
CA ARG A 481 -31.84 15.11 7.73
C ARG A 481 -31.57 13.73 7.12
N LEU A 482 -31.59 12.68 7.93
CA LEU A 482 -31.38 11.31 7.47
C LEU A 482 -32.58 10.85 6.64
N SER A 483 -32.37 10.48 5.37
CA SER A 483 -33.42 9.92 4.51
C SER A 483 -33.32 8.39 4.46
N ASN A 484 -34.37 7.73 3.97
CA ASN A 484 -34.39 6.28 3.78
C ASN A 484 -33.31 5.77 2.81
N GLU A 485 -32.81 6.62 1.91
CA GLU A 485 -31.74 6.28 0.97
C GLU A 485 -30.36 6.16 1.65
N HIS A 486 -30.17 6.79 2.80
CA HIS A 486 -28.94 6.63 3.60
C HIS A 486 -28.84 5.26 4.25
N LEU A 487 -29.98 4.59 4.46
CA LEU A 487 -30.10 3.35 5.21
C LEU A 487 -30.15 2.12 4.30
N SER A 488 -29.39 1.11 4.64
CA SER A 488 -29.19 -0.08 3.80
C SER A 488 -30.23 -1.17 4.03
N SER A 489 -30.86 -1.23 5.21
CA SER A 489 -31.85 -2.27 5.55
C SER A 489 -33.26 -1.71 5.76
N ALA A 490 -34.28 -2.54 5.54
CA ALA A 490 -35.67 -2.18 5.85
C ALA A 490 -35.82 -1.87 7.35
N ALA A 491 -35.27 -2.73 8.21
CA ALA A 491 -35.38 -2.56 9.66
C ALA A 491 -34.77 -1.25 10.17
N THR A 492 -33.65 -0.74 9.60
CA THR A 492 -33.08 0.56 10.00
C THR A 492 -33.89 1.73 9.48
N ARG A 493 -34.60 1.58 8.34
CA ARG A 493 -35.53 2.60 7.83
C ARG A 493 -36.77 2.73 8.71
N ASP A 494 -37.38 1.62 9.05
CA ASP A 494 -38.57 1.57 9.88
C ASP A 494 -38.25 2.05 11.31
N ALA A 495 -37.11 1.66 11.86
CA ALA A 495 -36.61 2.17 13.13
C ALA A 495 -36.37 3.69 13.08
N ARG A 496 -35.77 4.23 12.02
CA ARG A 496 -35.58 5.68 11.83
C ARG A 496 -36.94 6.42 11.81
N GLU A 497 -37.94 5.91 11.09
CA GLU A 497 -39.27 6.52 11.05
C GLU A 497 -39.93 6.55 12.43
N HIS A 498 -39.82 5.47 13.19
CA HIS A 498 -40.29 5.42 14.57
C HIS A 498 -39.56 6.44 15.45
N LEU A 499 -38.22 6.49 15.38
CA LEU A 499 -37.40 7.39 16.19
C LEU A 499 -37.63 8.88 15.86
N VAL A 500 -37.89 9.22 14.60
CA VAL A 500 -38.26 10.61 14.22
C VAL A 500 -39.58 11.02 14.82
N SER A 501 -40.57 10.13 14.82
CA SER A 501 -41.91 10.42 15.37
C SER A 501 -41.97 10.43 16.91
N ARG A 502 -41.04 9.68 17.55
CA ARG A 502 -41.02 9.46 19.02
C ARG A 502 -39.65 9.72 19.63
N PHE A 503 -39.01 10.81 19.22
CA PHE A 503 -37.65 11.12 19.62
C PHE A 503 -37.49 11.26 21.15
N ASP A 504 -38.47 11.87 21.84
CA ASP A 504 -38.41 12.10 23.29
C ASP A 504 -38.77 10.86 24.12
N ASP A 505 -39.52 9.92 23.54
CA ASP A 505 -39.85 8.63 24.15
C ASP A 505 -39.74 7.50 23.12
N PRO A 506 -38.50 7.10 22.77
CA PRO A 506 -38.24 6.12 21.71
C PRO A 506 -38.84 4.73 21.96
N LEU A 507 -39.13 4.40 23.21
CA LEU A 507 -39.68 3.10 23.59
C LEU A 507 -41.22 3.08 23.65
N ALA A 508 -41.88 4.23 23.44
CA ALA A 508 -43.32 4.30 23.36
C ALA A 508 -43.86 3.61 22.10
N GLU A 509 -44.92 2.82 22.25
CA GLU A 509 -45.65 2.17 21.14
C GLU A 509 -44.71 1.45 20.15
N LEU A 510 -43.81 0.60 20.66
CA LEU A 510 -42.94 -0.23 19.83
C LEU A 510 -43.76 -1.08 18.84
N PRO A 511 -43.29 -1.27 17.59
CA PRO A 511 -44.03 -2.04 16.59
C PRO A 511 -44.17 -3.50 17.04
N ALA A 512 -45.39 -3.86 17.43
CA ALA A 512 -45.71 -5.23 17.89
C ALA A 512 -45.67 -6.26 16.73
N ASP A 513 -45.90 -5.80 15.51
CA ASP A 513 -45.96 -6.61 14.32
C ASP A 513 -44.56 -6.95 13.73
N ASP A 514 -43.51 -6.23 14.15
CA ASP A 514 -42.13 -6.46 13.73
C ASP A 514 -41.16 -6.53 14.93
N PRO A 515 -40.96 -7.74 15.50
CA PRO A 515 -40.05 -7.93 16.64
C PRO A 515 -38.59 -7.54 16.33
N ALA A 516 -38.16 -7.58 15.06
CA ALA A 516 -36.79 -7.22 14.68
C ALA A 516 -36.59 -5.71 14.74
N VAL A 517 -37.55 -4.94 14.27
CA VAL A 517 -37.55 -3.47 14.38
C VAL A 517 -37.68 -3.03 15.84
N ALA A 518 -38.58 -3.63 16.62
CA ALA A 518 -38.69 -3.37 18.05
C ALA A 518 -37.39 -3.63 18.83
N ALA A 519 -36.73 -4.73 18.56
CA ALA A 519 -35.42 -5.06 19.16
C ALA A 519 -34.33 -4.08 18.73
N LEU A 520 -34.36 -3.60 17.49
CA LEU A 520 -33.43 -2.61 16.98
C LEU A 520 -33.61 -1.25 17.68
N ILE A 521 -34.85 -0.77 17.80
CA ILE A 521 -35.17 0.47 18.49
C ILE A 521 -34.74 0.41 19.94
N THR A 522 -35.06 -0.69 20.63
CA THR A 522 -34.65 -0.91 22.02
C THR A 522 -33.11 -0.90 22.15
N GLY A 523 -32.40 -1.60 21.27
CA GLY A 523 -30.93 -1.64 21.28
C GLY A 523 -30.29 -0.29 21.00
N VAL A 524 -30.84 0.50 20.06
CA VAL A 524 -30.37 1.85 19.75
C VAL A 524 -30.62 2.79 20.92
N THR A 525 -31.80 2.71 21.57
CA THR A 525 -32.12 3.53 22.73
C THR A 525 -31.25 3.23 23.93
N MET A 526 -30.97 1.94 24.21
CA MET A 526 -30.05 1.55 25.28
C MET A 526 -28.63 2.04 24.99
N ALA A 527 -28.16 1.90 23.76
CA ALA A 527 -26.85 2.39 23.36
C ALA A 527 -26.72 3.92 23.48
N ALA A 528 -27.81 4.65 23.23
CA ALA A 528 -27.86 6.11 23.41
C ALA A 528 -27.72 6.55 24.88
N GLN A 529 -28.27 5.77 25.81
CA GLN A 529 -28.16 6.06 27.25
C GLN A 529 -26.73 5.87 27.80
N GLU A 530 -25.92 5.06 27.12
CA GLU A 530 -24.53 4.80 27.52
C GLU A 530 -23.53 5.72 26.82
N GLN A 531 -23.97 6.52 25.85
CA GLN A 531 -23.10 7.43 25.07
C GLN A 531 -23.15 8.86 25.63
N ALA A 532 -21.98 9.52 25.61
CA ALA A 532 -21.91 10.95 25.84
C ALA A 532 -22.51 11.72 24.64
N GLU A 533 -23.08 12.92 24.91
CA GLU A 533 -23.54 13.81 23.84
C GLU A 533 -22.44 14.07 22.82
N ALA A 534 -22.75 13.84 21.55
CA ALA A 534 -21.81 14.11 20.46
C ALA A 534 -21.80 15.60 20.10
N THR A 535 -20.62 16.12 19.86
CA THR A 535 -20.47 17.49 19.35
C THR A 535 -20.91 17.57 17.87
N GLU A 536 -21.26 18.78 17.42
CA GLU A 536 -21.70 19.01 16.04
C GLU A 536 -20.70 18.48 15.00
N PRO A 537 -19.37 18.69 15.11
CA PRO A 537 -18.41 18.12 14.16
C PRO A 537 -18.44 16.59 14.11
N VAL A 538 -18.67 15.91 15.22
CA VAL A 538 -18.76 14.44 15.29
C VAL A 538 -20.01 13.91 14.60
N LEU A 539 -21.17 14.52 14.88
CA LEU A 539 -22.44 14.19 14.21
C LEU A 539 -22.34 14.47 12.71
N ARG A 540 -21.79 15.62 12.32
CA ARG A 540 -21.60 16.01 10.93
C ARG A 540 -20.70 15.03 10.20
N MET A 541 -19.58 14.65 10.78
CA MET A 541 -18.67 13.66 10.20
C MET A 541 -19.37 12.31 9.99
N SER A 542 -20.10 11.83 10.98
CA SER A 542 -20.81 10.55 10.91
C SER A 542 -21.94 10.59 9.86
N PHE A 543 -22.66 11.71 9.75
CA PHE A 543 -23.66 11.92 8.71
C PHE A 543 -23.04 11.92 7.30
N LEU A 544 -21.94 12.63 7.09
CA LEU A 544 -21.22 12.67 5.81
C LEU A 544 -20.70 11.28 5.39
N GLN A 545 -20.31 10.43 6.35
CA GLN A 545 -19.94 9.04 6.06
C GLN A 545 -21.14 8.22 5.55
N LEU A 546 -22.33 8.42 6.10
CA LEU A 546 -23.54 7.76 5.60
C LEU A 546 -23.94 8.27 4.21
N GLU A 547 -23.83 9.58 3.98
CA GLU A 547 -24.07 10.21 2.68
C GLU A 547 -23.09 9.71 1.60
N GLN A 548 -21.81 9.57 1.92
CA GLN A 548 -20.82 8.99 1.03
C GLN A 548 -21.20 7.55 0.63
N ARG A 549 -21.61 6.73 1.61
CA ARG A 549 -22.07 5.35 1.34
C ARG A 549 -23.33 5.31 0.47
N ARG A 550 -24.26 6.26 0.65
CA ARG A 550 -25.45 6.41 -0.21
C ARG A 550 -25.03 6.63 -1.65
N ILE A 551 -24.18 7.63 -1.88
CA ILE A 551 -23.68 7.94 -3.24
C ILE A 551 -22.93 6.78 -3.85
N GLU A 552 -22.12 6.05 -3.09
CA GLU A 552 -21.42 4.86 -3.59
C GLU A 552 -22.36 3.73 -4.01
N ARG A 553 -23.50 3.57 -3.31
CA ARG A 553 -24.56 2.63 -3.74
C ARG A 553 -25.23 3.09 -5.03
N GLU A 554 -25.51 4.37 -5.18
CA GLU A 554 -26.11 4.93 -6.39
C GLU A 554 -25.17 4.86 -7.59
N ILE A 555 -23.87 5.11 -7.41
CA ILE A 555 -22.85 4.93 -8.46
C ILE A 555 -22.85 3.50 -8.96
N ARG A 556 -22.86 2.51 -8.06
CA ARG A 556 -22.91 1.09 -8.45
C ARG A 556 -24.20 0.74 -9.22
N ARG A 557 -25.34 1.30 -8.80
CA ARG A 557 -26.62 1.09 -9.50
C ARG A 557 -26.58 1.70 -10.91
N ALA A 558 -26.18 2.97 -11.03
CA ALA A 558 -26.07 3.67 -12.30
C ALA A 558 -25.05 2.99 -13.25
N ALA A 559 -23.94 2.48 -12.71
CA ALA A 559 -22.95 1.72 -13.48
C ALA A 559 -23.53 0.40 -14.02
N ASN A 560 -24.31 -0.32 -13.22
CA ASN A 560 -25.01 -1.55 -13.67
C ASN A 560 -26.08 -1.26 -14.72
N GLU A 561 -26.70 -0.07 -14.68
CA GLU A 561 -27.69 0.41 -15.66
C GLU A 561 -27.02 1.07 -16.89
N SER A 562 -25.68 1.11 -16.94
CA SER A 562 -24.87 1.75 -17.99
C SER A 562 -25.14 3.25 -18.19
N ASP A 563 -25.65 3.94 -17.16
CA ASP A 563 -25.90 5.39 -17.18
C ASP A 563 -24.62 6.17 -16.80
N LEU A 564 -23.74 6.36 -17.79
CA LEU A 564 -22.48 7.07 -17.63
C LEU A 564 -22.65 8.56 -17.25
N SER A 565 -23.76 9.18 -17.66
CA SER A 565 -24.06 10.58 -17.27
C SER A 565 -24.34 10.69 -15.77
N ARG A 566 -25.16 9.78 -15.25
CA ARG A 566 -25.48 9.71 -13.82
C ARG A 566 -24.25 9.36 -12.98
N VAL A 567 -23.41 8.43 -13.45
CA VAL A 567 -22.13 8.08 -12.80
C VAL A 567 -21.22 9.31 -12.69
N GLY A 568 -21.12 10.12 -13.75
CA GLY A 568 -20.31 11.35 -13.75
C GLY A 568 -20.81 12.39 -12.73
N GLN A 569 -22.13 12.60 -12.65
CA GLN A 569 -22.74 13.53 -11.68
C GLN A 569 -22.51 13.07 -10.23
N LEU A 570 -22.72 11.78 -9.97
CA LEU A 570 -22.53 11.20 -8.64
C LEU A 570 -21.06 11.18 -8.20
N ALA A 571 -20.12 11.02 -9.15
CA ALA A 571 -18.70 11.13 -8.86
C ALA A 571 -18.30 12.55 -8.43
N GLY A 572 -18.92 13.58 -9.04
CA GLY A 572 -18.77 14.98 -8.61
C GLY A 572 -19.29 15.20 -7.18
N ALA A 573 -20.52 14.75 -6.89
CA ALA A 573 -21.09 14.84 -5.54
C ALA A 573 -20.24 14.12 -4.49
N ARG A 574 -19.69 12.93 -4.79
CA ARG A 574 -18.77 12.22 -3.90
C ARG A 574 -17.53 13.04 -3.58
N GLN A 575 -17.00 13.78 -4.56
CA GLN A 575 -15.81 14.61 -4.36
C GLN A 575 -16.11 15.83 -3.47
N GLU A 576 -17.31 16.41 -3.57
CA GLU A 576 -17.77 17.49 -2.69
C GLU A 576 -17.89 17.03 -1.24
N ILE A 577 -18.53 15.90 -1.00
CA ILE A 577 -18.62 15.31 0.35
C ILE A 577 -17.23 15.07 0.93
N ARG A 578 -16.30 14.56 0.15
CA ARG A 578 -14.94 14.31 0.62
C ARG A 578 -14.21 15.59 1.05
N ARG A 579 -14.40 16.70 0.30
CA ARG A 579 -13.88 18.02 0.68
C ARG A 579 -14.53 18.54 1.97
N GLU A 580 -15.81 18.30 2.13
CA GLU A 580 -16.54 18.70 3.34
C GLU A 580 -16.04 17.90 4.56
N MET A 581 -15.80 16.59 4.42
CA MET A 581 -15.20 15.76 5.47
C MET A 581 -13.80 16.25 5.85
N ASP A 582 -12.95 16.59 4.87
CA ASP A 582 -11.61 17.15 5.12
C ASP A 582 -11.70 18.49 5.88
N THR A 583 -12.71 19.31 5.58
CA THR A 583 -12.95 20.59 6.28
C THR A 583 -13.34 20.35 7.74
N VAL A 584 -14.23 19.39 8.00
CA VAL A 584 -14.66 19.03 9.37
C VAL A 584 -13.49 18.46 10.17
N MET A 585 -12.65 17.62 9.57
CA MET A 585 -11.43 17.10 10.22
C MET A 585 -10.41 18.19 10.55
N GLY A 586 -10.28 19.21 9.68
CA GLY A 586 -9.41 20.37 9.94
C GLY A 586 -9.90 21.30 11.04
N GLN A 587 -11.18 21.24 11.42
CA GLN A 587 -11.77 22.03 12.53
C GLN A 587 -11.64 21.32 13.89
N THR A 588 -11.40 20.00 13.88
CA THR A 588 -11.27 19.17 15.09
C THR A 588 -9.82 18.88 15.49
N ALA A 589 -8.83 19.29 14.68
CA ALA A 589 -7.38 19.22 14.93
C ALA A 589 -6.84 20.61 15.36
#